data_5a2b231389ecaa306b3b4e174552e29f
#
_entry.id   5a2b231389ecaa306b3b4e174552e29f
#
_cell.length_a   1.000
_cell.length_b   1.000
_cell.length_c   1.000
_cell.angle_alpha   90.00
_cell.angle_beta   90.00
_cell.angle_gamma   90.00
#
_symmetry.space_group_name_H-M   'P 1'
#
loop_
_entity.id
_entity.type
_entity.pdbx_description
1 polymer ?
#
loop_
_entity_poly.entity_id
_entity_poly.type
_entity_poly.pdbx_seq_one_letter_code
_entity_poly.pdbx_strand_id
1 'polypeptide(L)' 'MQFSSNEQVASVSRLYPAGTRVELLHMDDPQAPPASTRGTVTGVDDTGNIMVNWDNGSGLNVIYGVDLCKEVSCK' A
#
# COMPACT_ATOMS: atom_id res chain seq x y z
N MET A 1 -17.63 14.24 -3.78
CA MET A 1 -17.77 13.64 -2.46
C MET A 1 -16.43 13.39 -1.81
N GLN A 2 -16.28 13.86 -0.62
CA GLN A 2 -15.07 13.72 0.14
C GLN A 2 -15.26 12.69 1.23
N PHE A 3 -14.31 11.83 1.40
CA PHE A 3 -14.28 10.98 2.58
C PHE A 3 -13.53 11.69 3.67
N SER A 4 -13.95 11.56 4.90
CA SER A 4 -13.11 12.02 5.98
C SER A 4 -11.86 11.14 6.01
N SER A 5 -10.74 11.75 6.38
CA SER A 5 -9.50 10.99 6.47
C SER A 5 -9.64 9.82 7.44
N ASN A 6 -10.37 10.02 8.52
CA ASN A 6 -10.53 8.96 9.52
C ASN A 6 -11.24 7.76 8.96
N GLU A 7 -12.27 7.98 8.18
CA GLU A 7 -13.02 6.86 7.59
C GLU A 7 -12.17 6.12 6.58
N GLN A 8 -11.43 6.85 5.77
CA GLN A 8 -10.57 6.23 4.78
C GLN A 8 -9.45 5.44 5.45
N VAL A 9 -8.81 6.02 6.45
CA VAL A 9 -7.74 5.34 7.17
C VAL A 9 -8.26 4.05 7.81
N ALA A 10 -9.42 4.10 8.43
CA ALA A 10 -9.99 2.92 9.07
C ALA A 10 -10.30 1.82 8.05
N SER A 11 -10.85 2.20 6.90
CA SER A 11 -11.18 1.22 5.86
C SER A 11 -9.93 0.59 5.28
N VAL A 12 -8.93 1.41 4.95
CA VAL A 12 -7.70 0.91 4.35
C VAL A 12 -6.93 0.06 5.36
N SER A 13 -6.92 0.47 6.63
CA SER A 13 -6.25 -0.32 7.68
C SER A 13 -6.84 -1.69 7.84
N ARG A 14 -8.15 -1.82 7.64
CA ARG A 14 -8.81 -3.12 7.71
C ARG A 14 -8.45 -4.01 6.55
N LEU A 15 -8.32 -3.42 5.36
CA LEU A 15 -7.97 -4.18 4.15
C LEU A 15 -6.50 -4.58 4.13
N TYR A 16 -5.64 -3.72 4.70
CA TYR A 16 -4.19 -3.92 4.63
C TYR A 16 -3.59 -3.72 6.01
N PRO A 17 -3.84 -4.64 6.96
CA PRO A 17 -3.22 -4.51 8.27
C PRO A 17 -1.71 -4.72 8.19
N ALA A 18 -0.99 -4.19 9.17
CA ALA A 18 0.45 -4.37 9.24
C ALA A 18 0.79 -5.85 9.19
N GLY A 19 1.81 -6.18 8.42
CA GLY A 19 2.21 -7.58 8.21
C GLY A 19 1.63 -8.22 6.97
N THR A 20 0.67 -7.54 6.30
CA THR A 20 0.09 -8.06 5.07
C THR A 20 1.13 -8.05 3.96
N ARG A 21 1.23 -9.15 3.21
CA ARG A 21 2.10 -9.20 2.04
C ARG A 21 1.30 -8.71 0.84
N VAL A 22 1.93 -7.85 0.06
CA VAL A 22 1.29 -7.27 -1.13
C VAL A 22 2.22 -7.36 -2.31
N GLU A 23 1.63 -7.28 -3.49
CA GLU A 23 2.36 -7.23 -4.74
C GLU A 23 1.96 -5.98 -5.49
N LEU A 24 2.94 -5.22 -5.97
CA LEU A 24 2.67 -3.99 -6.69
C LEU A 24 2.12 -4.31 -8.08
N LEU A 25 1.00 -3.71 -8.43
CA LEU A 25 0.42 -3.82 -9.75
C LEU A 25 0.74 -2.60 -10.60
N HIS A 26 0.62 -1.41 -10.01
CA HIS A 26 0.87 -0.16 -10.72
C HIS A 26 1.13 0.94 -9.72
N MET A 27 2.14 1.75 -9.97
CA MET A 27 2.42 2.92 -9.16
C MET A 27 2.81 4.06 -10.09
N ASP A 28 2.11 5.17 -9.95
CA ASP A 28 2.32 6.34 -10.80
C ASP A 28 3.39 7.23 -10.19
N ASP A 29 4.63 6.77 -10.24
CA ASP A 29 5.77 7.47 -9.64
C ASP A 29 7.02 7.09 -10.42
N PRO A 30 7.87 8.07 -10.83
CA PRO A 30 9.08 7.74 -11.58
C PRO A 30 10.06 6.85 -10.83
N GLN A 31 9.97 6.80 -9.51
CA GLN A 31 10.86 5.97 -8.71
C GLN A 31 10.20 4.71 -8.19
N ALA A 32 9.05 4.36 -8.77
CA ALA A 32 8.31 3.19 -8.33
C ALA A 32 9.12 1.92 -8.55
N PRO A 33 8.97 0.92 -7.65
CA PRO A 33 9.54 -0.40 -7.93
C PRO A 33 8.86 -0.98 -9.16
N PRO A 34 9.49 -1.94 -9.82
CA PRO A 34 8.84 -2.60 -10.96
C PRO A 34 7.55 -3.28 -10.53
N ALA A 35 6.62 -3.38 -11.47
CA ALA A 35 5.41 -4.15 -11.23
C ALA A 35 5.79 -5.57 -10.82
N SER A 36 4.99 -6.18 -9.99
CA SER A 36 5.22 -7.51 -9.40
C SER A 36 6.21 -7.53 -8.25
N THR A 37 6.78 -6.37 -7.87
CA THR A 37 7.58 -6.30 -6.65
C THR A 37 6.67 -6.56 -5.45
N ARG A 38 7.13 -7.36 -4.51
CA ARG A 38 6.39 -7.67 -3.30
C ARG A 38 6.94 -6.90 -2.12
N GLY A 39 6.10 -6.74 -1.13
CA GLY A 39 6.49 -6.04 0.08
C GLY A 39 5.57 -6.39 1.23
N THR A 40 5.88 -5.81 2.38
CA THR A 40 5.11 -6.03 3.60
C THR A 40 4.53 -4.70 4.07
N VAL A 41 3.23 -4.67 4.30
CA VAL A 41 2.58 -3.48 4.84
C VAL A 41 3.07 -3.27 6.26
N THR A 42 3.47 -2.03 6.56
CA THR A 42 3.88 -1.67 7.92
C THR A 42 2.79 -0.88 8.64
N GLY A 43 1.81 -0.39 7.89
CA GLY A 43 0.69 0.34 8.47
C GLY A 43 0.04 1.21 7.42
N VAL A 44 -0.82 2.10 7.88
CA VAL A 44 -1.50 3.07 7.03
C VAL A 44 -1.29 4.43 7.68
N ASP A 45 -0.92 5.44 6.88
CA ASP A 45 -0.65 6.76 7.45
C ASP A 45 -1.95 7.54 7.65
N ASP A 46 -1.81 8.76 8.14
CA ASP A 46 -2.96 9.59 8.50
C ASP A 46 -3.81 9.98 7.32
N THR A 47 -3.29 9.90 6.12
CA THR A 47 -4.03 10.27 4.93
C THR A 47 -4.60 9.04 4.21
N GLY A 48 -4.39 7.86 4.78
CA GLY A 48 -4.93 6.63 4.20
C GLY A 48 -4.02 5.96 3.19
N ASN A 49 -2.78 6.39 3.08
CA ASN A 49 -1.81 5.73 2.21
C ASN A 49 -1.25 4.49 2.89
N ILE A 50 -1.02 3.46 2.10
CA ILE A 50 -0.51 2.19 2.62
C ILE A 50 1.00 2.28 2.67
N MET A 51 1.56 2.16 3.88
CA MET A 51 3.01 2.19 4.06
C MET A 51 3.54 0.78 3.86
N VAL A 52 4.45 0.63 2.91
CA VAL A 52 4.95 -0.68 2.52
C VAL A 52 6.48 -0.67 2.54
N ASN A 53 7.03 -1.72 3.09
CA ASN A 53 8.46 -1.98 3.03
C ASN A 53 8.67 -2.99 1.89
N TRP A 54 9.08 -2.48 0.74
CA TRP A 54 9.21 -3.31 -0.45
C TRP A 54 10.47 -4.17 -0.38
N ASP A 55 10.37 -5.40 -0.88
CA ASP A 55 11.46 -6.36 -0.78
C ASP A 55 12.71 -5.91 -1.54
N ASN A 56 12.56 -5.03 -2.52
CA ASN A 56 13.70 -4.51 -3.27
C ASN A 56 14.39 -3.34 -2.58
N GLY A 57 13.99 -3.00 -1.38
CA GLY A 57 14.57 -1.90 -0.62
C GLY A 57 13.88 -0.55 -0.77
N SER A 58 12.89 -0.45 -1.64
CA SER A 58 12.13 0.78 -1.80
C SER A 58 11.22 1.00 -0.59
N GLY A 59 11.03 2.25 -0.22
CA GLY A 59 10.12 2.61 0.87
C GLY A 59 8.94 3.45 0.43
N LEU A 60 8.61 3.43 -0.85
CA LEU A 60 7.50 4.24 -1.36
C LEU A 60 6.17 3.70 -0.90
N ASN A 61 5.30 4.58 -0.42
CA ASN A 61 3.96 4.20 0.01
C ASN A 61 3.05 4.04 -1.20
N VAL A 62 2.01 3.21 -1.04
CA VAL A 62 0.97 3.05 -2.05
C VAL A 62 -0.11 4.07 -1.75
N ILE A 63 -0.41 4.93 -2.72
CA ILE A 63 -1.46 5.93 -2.57
C ILE A 63 -2.78 5.28 -2.95
N TYR A 64 -3.62 5.09 -1.96
CA TYR A 64 -4.90 4.41 -2.14
C TYR A 64 -5.77 5.19 -3.12
N GLY A 65 -6.25 4.50 -4.14
CA GLY A 65 -7.07 5.12 -5.18
C GLY A 65 -6.28 5.64 -6.36
N VAL A 66 -4.96 5.75 -6.27
CA VAL A 66 -4.09 6.19 -7.36
C VAL A 66 -3.19 5.05 -7.79
N ASP A 67 -2.51 4.43 -6.83
CA ASP A 67 -1.63 3.29 -7.10
C ASP A 67 -2.40 2.01 -6.82
N LEU A 68 -1.95 0.91 -7.40
CA LEU A 68 -2.62 -0.37 -7.25
C LEU A 68 -1.67 -1.42 -6.71
N CYS A 69 -2.10 -2.14 -5.70
CA CYS A 69 -1.43 -3.33 -5.22
C CYS A 69 -2.47 -4.36 -4.84
N LYS A 70 -2.05 -5.58 -4.65
CA LYS A 70 -2.96 -6.63 -4.23
C LYS A 70 -2.33 -7.42 -3.10
N GLU A 71 -3.18 -7.96 -2.25
CA GLU A 71 -2.73 -8.85 -1.19
C GLU A 71 -2.30 -10.18 -1.79
N VAL A 72 -1.19 -10.72 -1.30
CA VAL A 72 -0.73 -12.03 -1.74
C VAL A 72 -0.61 -12.94 -0.55
N SER A 73 -0.82 -14.22 -0.81
CA SER A 73 -0.74 -15.24 0.21
C SER A 73 0.70 -15.39 0.67
N CYS A 74 0.88 -15.61 1.96
CA CYS A 74 2.19 -15.78 2.55
C CYS A 74 2.68 -17.20 2.55
N LYS A 75 2.08 -18.05 1.81
CA LYS A 75 2.45 -19.46 1.90
C LYS A 75 3.74 -19.78 1.22
#